data_adda5a9710fe396601bb834cb1fd0ef3
#
_entry.id   adda5a9710fe396601bb834cb1fd0ef3
#
_cell.length_a   1.000
_cell.length_b   1.000
_cell.length_c   1.000
_cell.angle_alpha   90.00
_cell.angle_beta   90.00
_cell.angle_gamma   90.00
#
_symmetry.space_group_name_H-M   'P 1'
#
loop_
_entity.id
_entity.type
_entity.pdbx_description
1 polymer ?
#
loop_
_entity_poly.entity_id
_entity_poly.type
_entity_poly.pdbx_seq_one_letter_code
_entity_poly.pdbx_strand_id
1 'polypeptide(L)'
;MSELPLRAQLASVLGRSAAGLSRATGRGDGSVIGGKIALKVEPDLLSKLARGRRLALVSATNGKTTTTRLISHALREFGDVATNEQGANMPTGHITALSNNRSAVNGVLEVDEKYLPQVLVATQPSFVVLMNLSRDQMDRASEINLLAKRWRTALGKSDTHVIANADDPLVAWAGLGAPNATWVSAGQRWKEDSWCCPECGGHLRREQDPHWACPECGLARPETTWGVDNDSDVLVTPDGRRLKLRLNLPGDANRSNAAIAAATAAGYGLDPERTVERLREITSVAGRYTSVVTMGVEVRLLLAKNPAGWLESFAVLDPPRTPVILSVNAQIPDGKDTSWLWDVDYTVLRDRRVFVMGERRTDLALRLETDGVRFEVADRVDEVLGRLKAEQPGLTKVDLIANYTAFQQIRTAYGRVQ
;
A
#
# COMPACT_ATOMS: atom_id res chain seq x y z
N MET A 1 13.92 -0.22 27.85
CA MET A 1 13.07 0.96 27.54
C MET A 1 12.91 1.78 28.82
N SER A 2 13.15 3.09 28.77
CA SER A 2 12.92 3.99 29.92
C SER A 2 11.42 4.05 30.26
N GLU A 3 11.08 4.17 31.53
CA GLU A 3 9.70 4.37 31.95
C GLU A 3 9.12 5.66 31.33
N LEU A 4 7.91 5.55 30.82
CA LEU A 4 7.19 6.72 30.31
C LEU A 4 6.87 7.69 31.45
N PRO A 5 7.00 9.03 31.24
CA PRO A 5 6.52 10.01 32.20
C PRO A 5 5.05 9.78 32.58
N LEU A 6 4.66 10.10 33.81
CA LEU A 6 3.30 9.84 34.34
C LEU A 6 2.18 10.37 33.42
N ARG A 7 2.36 11.58 32.87
CA ARG A 7 1.39 12.18 31.93
C ARG A 7 1.25 11.34 30.66
N ALA A 8 2.34 10.80 30.10
CA ALA A 8 2.32 9.95 28.92
C ALA A 8 1.72 8.56 29.22
N GLN A 9 1.92 8.04 30.44
CA GLN A 9 1.25 6.82 30.90
C GLN A 9 -0.26 7.02 30.98
N LEU A 10 -0.71 8.11 31.61
CA LEU A 10 -2.12 8.48 31.71
C LEU A 10 -2.76 8.66 30.31
N ALA A 11 -2.09 9.41 29.43
CA ALA A 11 -2.53 9.60 28.04
C ALA A 11 -2.71 8.27 27.30
N SER A 12 -1.76 7.35 27.45
CA SER A 12 -1.83 6.02 26.83
C SER A 12 -2.98 5.17 27.38
N VAL A 13 -3.24 5.23 28.70
CA VAL A 13 -4.35 4.51 29.33
C VAL A 13 -5.69 5.08 28.83
N LEU A 14 -5.89 6.39 28.91
CA LEU A 14 -7.12 7.04 28.43
C LEU A 14 -7.39 6.76 26.95
N GLY A 15 -6.35 6.82 26.12
CA GLY A 15 -6.46 6.49 24.70
C GLY A 15 -6.92 5.04 24.47
N ARG A 16 -6.33 4.06 25.18
CA ARG A 16 -6.73 2.64 25.06
C ARG A 16 -8.17 2.41 25.55
N SER A 17 -8.56 3.04 26.67
CA SER A 17 -9.93 2.95 27.20
C SER A 17 -10.94 3.49 26.21
N ALA A 18 -10.66 4.65 25.60
CA ALA A 18 -11.53 5.24 24.58
C ALA A 18 -11.60 4.39 23.29
N ALA A 19 -10.49 3.80 22.88
CA ALA A 19 -10.48 2.85 21.77
C ALA A 19 -11.29 1.59 22.06
N GLY A 20 -11.19 1.07 23.29
CA GLY A 20 -11.99 -0.07 23.77
C GLY A 20 -13.49 0.22 23.76
N LEU A 21 -13.88 1.39 24.23
CA LEU A 21 -15.29 1.82 24.24
C LEU A 21 -15.83 1.99 22.81
N SER A 22 -15.04 2.56 21.89
CA SER A 22 -15.43 2.70 20.48
C SER A 22 -15.71 1.34 19.83
N ARG A 23 -14.85 0.34 20.08
CA ARG A 23 -15.07 -1.03 19.60
C ARG A 23 -16.32 -1.67 20.20
N ALA A 24 -16.49 -1.54 21.52
CA ALA A 24 -17.65 -2.10 22.24
C ALA A 24 -18.99 -1.50 21.75
N THR A 25 -18.99 -0.24 21.31
CA THR A 25 -20.17 0.44 20.78
C THR A 25 -20.34 0.31 19.26
N GLY A 26 -19.49 -0.48 18.57
CA GLY A 26 -19.58 -0.69 17.13
C GLY A 26 -19.23 0.54 16.27
N ARG A 27 -18.61 1.58 16.85
CA ARG A 27 -18.26 2.84 16.16
C ARG A 27 -16.92 2.80 15.42
N GLY A 28 -16.40 1.62 15.11
CA GLY A 28 -15.13 1.38 14.43
C GLY A 28 -14.05 0.75 15.32
N ASP A 29 -12.84 0.59 14.78
CA ASP A 29 -11.69 -0.05 15.48
C ASP A 29 -11.14 0.75 16.68
N GLY A 30 -11.56 2.02 16.80
CA GLY A 30 -11.20 2.91 17.90
C GLY A 30 -9.78 3.49 17.81
N SER A 31 -8.98 3.14 16.82
CA SER A 31 -7.58 3.58 16.70
C SER A 31 -7.45 5.10 16.58
N VAL A 32 -8.31 5.72 15.79
CA VAL A 32 -8.31 7.18 15.58
C VAL A 32 -8.81 7.92 16.81
N ILE A 33 -9.91 7.45 17.43
CA ILE A 33 -10.52 8.09 18.61
C ILE A 33 -9.56 8.01 19.80
N GLY A 34 -9.00 6.82 20.05
CA GLY A 34 -8.04 6.62 21.12
C GLY A 34 -6.80 7.50 20.98
N GLY A 35 -6.23 7.57 19.77
CA GLY A 35 -5.08 8.43 19.50
C GLY A 35 -5.39 9.92 19.63
N LYS A 36 -6.58 10.38 19.21
CA LYS A 36 -7.00 11.80 19.41
C LYS A 36 -7.09 12.19 20.88
N ILE A 37 -7.66 11.33 21.71
CA ILE A 37 -7.77 11.58 23.16
C ILE A 37 -6.39 11.59 23.80
N ALA A 38 -5.55 10.62 23.44
CA ALA A 38 -4.19 10.55 23.95
C ALA A 38 -3.36 11.81 23.61
N LEU A 39 -3.44 12.31 22.37
CA LEU A 39 -2.74 13.54 21.94
C LEU A 39 -3.26 14.81 22.65
N LYS A 40 -4.53 14.89 23.00
CA LYS A 40 -5.03 16.03 23.79
C LYS A 40 -4.44 16.08 25.20
N VAL A 41 -4.16 14.91 25.79
CA VAL A 41 -3.54 14.80 27.12
C VAL A 41 -2.03 15.01 27.04
N GLU A 42 -1.38 14.43 26.04
CA GLU A 42 0.08 14.50 25.86
C GLU A 42 0.41 14.71 24.37
N PRO A 43 0.63 15.97 23.94
CA PRO A 43 0.94 16.29 22.53
C PRO A 43 2.19 15.59 21.98
N ASP A 44 3.21 15.37 22.81
CA ASP A 44 4.47 14.74 22.45
C ASP A 44 4.46 13.22 22.64
N LEU A 45 3.28 12.62 22.80
CA LEU A 45 3.16 11.20 23.13
C LEU A 45 3.83 10.30 22.10
N LEU A 46 3.71 10.62 20.80
CA LEU A 46 4.34 9.84 19.73
C LEU A 46 5.86 9.74 19.91
N SER A 47 6.53 10.87 20.16
CA SER A 47 7.98 10.92 20.40
C SER A 47 8.38 10.12 21.64
N LYS A 48 7.58 10.22 22.70
CA LYS A 48 7.84 9.48 23.95
C LYS A 48 7.69 7.97 23.78
N LEU A 49 6.70 7.53 23.01
CA LEU A 49 6.46 6.11 22.70
C LEU A 49 7.49 5.53 21.73
N ALA A 50 8.09 6.36 20.88
CA ALA A 50 9.13 5.94 19.92
C ALA A 50 10.49 5.72 20.55
N ARG A 51 10.79 6.40 21.66
CA ARG A 51 12.12 6.36 22.30
C ARG A 51 12.58 4.94 22.66
N GLY A 52 13.81 4.62 22.27
CA GLY A 52 14.45 3.31 22.54
C GLY A 52 13.91 2.18 21.69
N ARG A 53 13.13 2.47 20.67
CA ARG A 53 12.66 1.49 19.67
C ARG A 53 13.41 1.62 18.37
N ARG A 54 13.59 0.51 17.67
CA ARG A 54 14.03 0.48 16.27
C ARG A 54 12.78 0.52 15.39
N LEU A 55 12.52 1.65 14.77
CA LEU A 55 11.32 1.85 13.96
C LEU A 55 11.67 1.89 12.47
N ALA A 56 10.80 1.28 11.64
CA ALA A 56 10.72 1.51 10.21
C ALA A 56 9.41 2.24 9.89
N LEU A 57 9.47 3.33 9.14
CA LEU A 57 8.31 4.03 8.59
C LEU A 57 8.13 3.64 7.13
N VAL A 58 6.97 3.12 6.76
CA VAL A 58 6.68 2.67 5.38
C VAL A 58 5.72 3.67 4.74
N SER A 59 6.14 4.33 3.67
CA SER A 59 5.32 5.28 2.94
C SER A 59 5.34 5.04 1.42
N ALA A 60 4.19 5.19 0.80
CA ALA A 60 3.95 5.02 -0.63
C ALA A 60 2.52 5.41 -0.97
N THR A 61 2.20 5.63 -2.22
CA THR A 61 0.81 5.72 -2.66
C THR A 61 0.13 4.35 -2.60
N ASN A 62 0.77 3.31 -3.14
CA ASN A 62 0.26 1.94 -3.16
C ASN A 62 1.22 0.96 -2.48
N GLY A 63 0.67 -0.14 -1.91
CA GLY A 63 1.46 -1.21 -1.33
C GLY A 63 1.86 -1.03 0.14
N LYS A 64 1.64 0.14 0.76
CA LYS A 64 2.01 0.44 2.17
C LYS A 64 1.64 -0.68 3.15
N THR A 65 0.35 -1.01 3.22
CA THR A 65 -0.19 -2.01 4.17
C THR A 65 0.44 -3.39 3.95
N THR A 66 0.57 -3.80 2.68
CA THR A 66 1.20 -5.07 2.32
C THR A 66 2.65 -5.11 2.78
N THR A 67 3.44 -4.09 2.44
CA THR A 67 4.86 -4.04 2.80
C THR A 67 5.06 -3.93 4.31
N THR A 68 4.25 -3.12 5.01
CA THR A 68 4.25 -3.06 6.48
C THR A 68 4.01 -4.44 7.09
N ARG A 69 3.04 -5.20 6.56
CA ARG A 69 2.74 -6.56 7.02
C ARG A 69 3.88 -7.54 6.72
N LEU A 70 4.45 -7.49 5.51
CA LEU A 70 5.59 -8.31 5.13
C LEU A 70 6.79 -8.09 6.07
N ILE A 71 7.18 -6.82 6.27
CA ILE A 71 8.29 -6.47 7.17
C ILE A 71 7.96 -6.89 8.61
N SER A 72 6.78 -6.55 9.11
CA SER A 72 6.40 -6.87 10.49
C SER A 72 6.41 -8.39 10.74
N HIS A 73 5.92 -9.16 9.77
CA HIS A 73 5.90 -10.63 9.87
C HIS A 73 7.32 -11.21 9.88
N ALA A 74 8.20 -10.72 9.02
CA ALA A 74 9.60 -11.13 9.01
C ALA A 74 10.28 -10.78 10.34
N LEU A 75 10.09 -9.56 10.86
CA LEU A 75 10.74 -9.10 12.10
C LEU A 75 10.21 -9.79 13.37
N ARG A 76 9.06 -10.45 13.34
CA ARG A 76 8.60 -11.29 14.45
C ARG A 76 9.56 -12.45 14.79
N GLU A 77 10.54 -12.72 13.93
CA GLU A 77 11.68 -13.60 14.25
C GLU A 77 12.49 -13.06 15.45
N PHE A 78 12.51 -11.75 15.66
CA PHE A 78 13.20 -11.11 16.79
C PHE A 78 12.29 -10.82 17.99
N GLY A 79 11.03 -11.29 17.98
CA GLY A 79 10.03 -11.07 19.01
C GLY A 79 8.88 -10.15 18.57
N ASP A 80 8.19 -9.54 19.55
CA ASP A 80 7.03 -8.70 19.27
C ASP A 80 7.39 -7.47 18.43
N VAL A 81 6.49 -7.13 17.50
CA VAL A 81 6.62 -5.96 16.61
C VAL A 81 5.42 -5.05 16.78
N ALA A 82 5.67 -3.78 17.08
CA ALA A 82 4.62 -2.76 17.12
C ALA A 82 4.26 -2.34 15.69
N THR A 83 2.98 -2.46 15.31
CA THR A 83 2.54 -2.16 13.96
C THR A 83 1.09 -1.70 13.89
N ASN A 84 0.75 -0.89 12.88
CA ASN A 84 -0.59 -0.43 12.54
C ASN A 84 -1.15 -1.16 11.31
N GLU A 85 -0.99 -2.47 11.24
CA GLU A 85 -1.38 -3.35 10.11
C GLU A 85 -2.83 -3.16 9.61
N GLN A 86 -3.70 -2.53 10.39
CA GLN A 86 -5.09 -2.23 10.01
C GLN A 86 -5.24 -0.97 9.16
N GLY A 87 -4.12 -0.31 8.80
CA GLY A 87 -4.11 0.83 7.87
C GLY A 87 -4.40 2.19 8.50
N ALA A 88 -4.39 2.32 9.83
CA ALA A 88 -4.49 3.61 10.51
C ALA A 88 -3.15 4.37 10.40
N ASN A 89 -2.87 4.96 9.23
CA ASN A 89 -1.57 5.50 8.79
C ASN A 89 -1.31 6.97 9.16
N MET A 90 -2.11 7.52 10.07
CA MET A 90 -1.94 8.88 10.62
C MET A 90 -1.35 8.84 12.05
N PRO A 91 -0.81 9.95 12.58
CA PRO A 91 -0.20 9.99 13.92
C PRO A 91 -1.03 9.39 15.05
N THR A 92 -2.36 9.53 14.99
CA THR A 92 -3.29 8.93 15.96
C THR A 92 -3.24 7.39 15.95
N GLY A 93 -3.16 6.78 14.75
CA GLY A 93 -3.01 5.34 14.60
C GLY A 93 -1.64 4.84 15.08
N HIS A 94 -0.58 5.60 14.82
CA HIS A 94 0.79 5.26 15.30
C HIS A 94 0.85 5.24 16.83
N ILE A 95 0.24 6.23 17.49
CA ILE A 95 0.15 6.27 18.95
C ILE A 95 -0.57 5.03 19.49
N THR A 96 -1.69 4.66 18.87
CA THR A 96 -2.44 3.47 19.27
C THR A 96 -1.62 2.20 19.09
N ALA A 97 -0.94 2.04 17.95
CA ALA A 97 -0.07 0.89 17.66
C ALA A 97 1.07 0.76 18.69
N LEU A 98 1.79 1.84 18.96
CA LEU A 98 2.90 1.86 19.93
C LEU A 98 2.44 1.71 21.38
N SER A 99 1.26 2.24 21.73
CA SER A 99 0.68 2.12 23.08
C SER A 99 0.20 0.70 23.39
N ASN A 100 -0.30 -0.02 22.37
CA ASN A 100 -0.78 -1.39 22.53
C ASN A 100 0.35 -2.42 22.62
N ASN A 101 1.53 -2.10 22.07
CA ASN A 101 2.69 -3.00 22.00
C ASN A 101 3.89 -2.38 22.77
N ARG A 102 3.71 -2.15 24.07
CA ARG A 102 4.69 -1.41 24.88
C ARG A 102 6.01 -2.16 25.08
N SER A 103 6.01 -3.47 25.06
CA SER A 103 7.20 -4.33 25.18
C SER A 103 8.02 -4.44 23.91
N ALA A 104 7.41 -4.20 22.74
CA ALA A 104 8.07 -4.37 21.45
C ALA A 104 9.21 -3.37 21.27
N VAL A 105 10.42 -3.88 21.07
CA VAL A 105 11.62 -3.09 20.73
C VAL A 105 11.59 -2.68 19.26
N ASN A 106 11.10 -3.55 18.38
CA ASN A 106 10.98 -3.29 16.96
C ASN A 106 9.58 -2.78 16.62
N GLY A 107 9.51 -1.87 15.65
CA GLY A 107 8.22 -1.42 15.12
C GLY A 107 8.27 -1.10 13.64
N VAL A 108 7.15 -1.35 12.97
CA VAL A 108 6.96 -1.04 11.55
C VAL A 108 5.64 -0.30 11.42
N LEU A 109 5.69 0.95 11.00
CA LEU A 109 4.54 1.83 10.92
C LEU A 109 4.27 2.23 9.47
N GLU A 110 3.07 1.90 9.00
CA GLU A 110 2.52 2.48 7.78
C GLU A 110 2.25 3.96 8.01
N VAL A 111 2.77 4.83 7.13
CA VAL A 111 2.65 6.29 7.25
C VAL A 111 2.08 6.87 5.96
N ASP A 112 1.02 7.66 6.08
CA ASP A 112 0.47 8.44 4.97
C ASP A 112 1.51 9.44 4.46
N GLU A 113 1.55 9.66 3.17
CA GLU A 113 2.57 10.43 2.46
C GLU A 113 2.72 11.86 2.99
N LYS A 114 1.61 12.48 3.38
CA LYS A 114 1.58 13.87 3.91
C LYS A 114 2.18 13.96 5.31
N TYR A 115 2.03 12.89 6.10
CA TYR A 115 2.45 12.86 7.49
C TYR A 115 3.89 12.35 7.67
N LEU A 116 4.52 11.78 6.62
CA LEU A 116 5.87 11.24 6.73
C LEU A 116 6.88 12.24 7.32
N PRO A 117 6.97 13.51 6.87
CA PRO A 117 7.91 14.47 7.46
C PRO A 117 7.68 14.71 8.95
N GLN A 118 6.41 14.83 9.38
CA GLN A 118 6.07 15.04 10.78
C GLN A 118 6.40 13.82 11.65
N VAL A 119 6.07 12.62 11.16
CA VAL A 119 6.29 11.36 11.89
C VAL A 119 7.78 11.05 11.96
N LEU A 120 8.56 11.32 10.90
CA LEU A 120 10.02 11.20 10.86
C LEU A 120 10.68 12.02 12.00
N VAL A 121 10.32 13.30 12.11
CA VAL A 121 10.86 14.18 13.16
C VAL A 121 10.45 13.70 14.55
N ALA A 122 9.19 13.29 14.73
CA ALA A 122 8.66 12.86 16.01
C ALA A 122 9.25 11.53 16.49
N THR A 123 9.53 10.60 15.59
CA THR A 123 9.92 9.22 15.96
C THR A 123 11.40 8.93 15.82
N GLN A 124 12.15 9.73 15.05
CA GLN A 124 13.55 9.49 14.73
C GLN A 124 13.82 8.01 14.40
N PRO A 125 13.19 7.46 13.34
CA PRO A 125 13.22 6.03 13.05
C PRO A 125 14.60 5.57 12.60
N SER A 126 14.89 4.28 12.76
CA SER A 126 16.09 3.67 12.18
C SER A 126 16.01 3.61 10.65
N PHE A 127 14.81 3.37 10.12
CA PHE A 127 14.59 3.21 8.70
C PHE A 127 13.38 4.00 8.21
N VAL A 128 13.49 4.55 6.99
CA VAL A 128 12.36 5.03 6.19
C VAL A 128 12.32 4.23 4.90
N VAL A 129 11.16 3.65 4.60
CA VAL A 129 10.92 2.79 3.44
C VAL A 129 10.04 3.54 2.46
N LEU A 130 10.57 3.85 1.28
CA LEU A 130 9.90 4.60 0.23
C LEU A 130 9.68 3.72 -1.01
N MET A 131 8.42 3.55 -1.44
CA MET A 131 8.11 2.56 -2.46
C MET A 131 7.71 3.16 -3.81
N ASN A 132 6.66 3.96 -3.84
CA ASN A 132 6.15 4.61 -5.04
C ASN A 132 5.38 5.89 -4.70
N LEU A 133 5.36 6.84 -5.64
CA LEU A 133 4.52 8.03 -5.59
C LEU A 133 3.73 8.15 -6.88
N SER A 134 2.41 8.19 -6.77
CA SER A 134 1.49 8.42 -7.87
C SER A 134 0.30 9.25 -7.42
N ARG A 135 -0.49 9.76 -8.36
CA ARG A 135 -1.73 10.50 -8.05
C ARG A 135 -2.70 9.61 -7.27
N ASP A 136 -3.21 10.11 -6.17
CA ASP A 136 -4.25 9.48 -5.35
C ASP A 136 -5.12 10.55 -4.72
N GLN A 137 -6.44 10.48 -4.90
CA GLN A 137 -7.41 11.42 -4.32
C GLN A 137 -7.02 12.90 -4.55
N MET A 138 -6.91 13.31 -5.83
CA MET A 138 -6.43 14.64 -6.24
C MET A 138 -7.22 15.80 -5.63
N ASP A 139 -8.47 15.59 -5.25
CA ASP A 139 -9.30 16.57 -4.54
C ASP A 139 -8.82 16.85 -3.09
N ARG A 140 -7.90 16.03 -2.55
CA ARG A 140 -7.39 16.16 -1.17
C ARG A 140 -5.87 16.14 -1.07
N ALA A 141 -5.19 15.59 -2.07
CA ALA A 141 -3.76 15.43 -2.04
C ALA A 141 -3.06 16.69 -2.54
N SER A 142 -1.90 16.98 -1.97
CA SER A 142 -0.94 17.87 -2.58
C SER A 142 -0.43 17.23 -3.87
N GLU A 143 -0.04 18.06 -4.81
CA GLU A 143 0.66 17.64 -6.02
C GLU A 143 1.87 16.75 -5.64
N ILE A 144 2.08 15.64 -6.38
CA ILE A 144 3.02 14.58 -6.02
C ILE A 144 4.48 15.06 -5.96
N ASN A 145 4.88 15.97 -6.84
CA ASN A 145 6.21 16.59 -6.80
C ASN A 145 6.43 17.38 -5.50
N LEU A 146 5.39 18.02 -4.98
CA LEU A 146 5.46 18.71 -3.70
C LEU A 146 5.62 17.72 -2.53
N LEU A 147 4.98 16.55 -2.60
CA LEU A 147 5.17 15.47 -1.62
C LEU A 147 6.61 14.96 -1.66
N ALA A 148 7.14 14.65 -2.84
CA ALA A 148 8.53 14.23 -3.03
C ALA A 148 9.53 15.28 -2.49
N LYS A 149 9.29 16.57 -2.75
CA LYS A 149 10.09 17.68 -2.23
C LYS A 149 10.07 17.76 -0.71
N ARG A 150 8.90 17.59 -0.09
CA ARG A 150 8.78 17.56 1.38
C ARG A 150 9.52 16.38 1.98
N TRP A 151 9.45 15.20 1.36
CA TRP A 151 10.20 14.02 1.78
C TRP A 151 11.70 14.28 1.69
N ARG A 152 12.20 14.74 0.52
CA ARG A 152 13.62 15.08 0.31
C ARG A 152 14.13 16.05 1.38
N THR A 153 13.37 17.12 1.65
CA THR A 153 13.74 18.12 2.64
C THR A 153 13.81 17.55 4.07
N ALA A 154 12.86 16.68 4.43
CA ALA A 154 12.83 16.07 5.77
C ALA A 154 13.94 15.03 5.94
N LEU A 155 14.17 14.20 4.92
CA LEU A 155 15.23 13.17 4.92
C LEU A 155 16.63 13.79 4.99
N GLY A 156 16.87 14.90 4.30
CA GLY A 156 18.15 15.60 4.34
C GLY A 156 18.49 16.23 5.70
N LYS A 157 17.54 16.26 6.63
CA LYS A 157 17.71 16.75 8.01
C LYS A 157 17.70 15.60 9.03
N SER A 158 17.78 14.37 8.59
CA SER A 158 17.67 13.18 9.43
C SER A 158 18.83 12.24 9.17
N ASP A 159 19.30 11.56 10.21
CA ASP A 159 20.34 10.50 10.12
C ASP A 159 19.72 9.12 9.80
N THR A 160 18.42 9.07 9.47
CA THR A 160 17.72 7.82 9.21
C THR A 160 18.24 7.15 7.95
N HIS A 161 18.31 5.82 7.94
CA HIS A 161 18.67 5.06 6.76
C HIS A 161 17.44 4.89 5.86
N VAL A 162 17.53 5.29 4.60
CA VAL A 162 16.45 5.17 3.63
C VAL A 162 16.57 3.87 2.85
N ILE A 163 15.46 3.13 2.70
CA ILE A 163 15.35 1.99 1.81
C ILE A 163 14.32 2.37 0.76
N ALA A 164 14.75 2.53 -0.50
CA ALA A 164 13.93 3.16 -1.51
C ALA A 164 13.93 2.40 -2.84
N ASN A 165 12.78 2.43 -3.53
CA ASN A 165 12.66 1.98 -4.89
C ASN A 165 13.41 2.93 -5.83
N ALA A 166 14.45 2.43 -6.49
CA ALA A 166 15.26 3.18 -7.45
C ALA A 166 14.53 3.43 -8.77
N ASP A 167 13.50 2.64 -9.07
CA ASP A 167 12.82 2.63 -10.37
C ASP A 167 11.75 3.72 -10.48
N ASP A 168 11.33 4.29 -9.34
CA ASP A 168 10.41 5.44 -9.28
C ASP A 168 11.22 6.75 -9.17
N PRO A 169 11.22 7.64 -10.18
CA PRO A 169 12.01 8.87 -10.18
C PRO A 169 11.71 9.82 -9.03
N LEU A 170 10.44 9.92 -8.60
CA LEU A 170 10.03 10.78 -7.50
C LEU A 170 10.55 10.26 -6.16
N VAL A 171 10.44 8.95 -5.97
CA VAL A 171 10.95 8.25 -4.78
C VAL A 171 12.47 8.30 -4.73
N ALA A 172 13.14 8.00 -5.86
CA ALA A 172 14.60 8.05 -5.95
C ALA A 172 15.13 9.47 -5.65
N TRP A 173 14.53 10.49 -6.27
CA TRP A 173 14.91 11.87 -6.01
C TRP A 173 14.70 12.29 -4.55
N ALA A 174 13.60 11.88 -3.93
CA ALA A 174 13.37 12.14 -2.52
C ALA A 174 14.41 11.44 -1.64
N GLY A 175 14.70 10.16 -1.92
CA GLY A 175 15.67 9.34 -1.17
C GLY A 175 17.12 9.82 -1.30
N LEU A 176 17.50 10.38 -2.47
CA LEU A 176 18.80 11.02 -2.68
C LEU A 176 19.05 12.25 -1.78
N GLY A 177 18.03 12.75 -1.10
CA GLY A 177 18.18 13.75 -0.06
C GLY A 177 18.76 13.22 1.26
N ALA A 178 18.68 11.92 1.51
CA ALA A 178 19.18 11.32 2.74
C ALA A 178 20.70 11.07 2.69
N PRO A 179 21.39 11.09 3.83
CA PRO A 179 22.82 10.79 3.91
C PRO A 179 23.14 9.31 3.61
N ASN A 180 22.21 8.40 3.91
CA ASN A 180 22.38 6.96 3.74
C ASN A 180 21.15 6.35 3.08
N ALA A 181 21.34 5.60 2.00
CA ALA A 181 20.25 4.92 1.29
C ALA A 181 20.67 3.53 0.78
N THR A 182 19.73 2.59 0.84
CA THR A 182 19.77 1.31 0.14
C THR A 182 18.76 1.35 -1.00
N TRP A 183 19.23 1.09 -2.21
CA TRP A 183 18.42 1.15 -3.41
C TRP A 183 17.96 -0.23 -3.84
N VAL A 184 16.65 -0.34 -4.10
CA VAL A 184 16.00 -1.59 -4.52
C VAL A 184 15.44 -1.42 -5.91
N SER A 185 15.77 -2.32 -6.84
CA SER A 185 15.05 -2.44 -8.12
C SER A 185 13.76 -3.21 -7.87
N ALA A 186 12.67 -2.48 -7.66
CA ALA A 186 11.35 -3.04 -7.33
C ALA A 186 10.33 -2.87 -8.48
N GLY A 187 10.75 -2.24 -9.58
CA GLY A 187 9.91 -1.93 -10.72
C GLY A 187 9.03 -0.68 -10.53
N GLN A 188 8.59 -0.12 -11.66
CA GLN A 188 7.56 0.93 -11.71
C GLN A 188 6.65 0.64 -12.91
N ARG A 189 5.45 0.09 -12.66
CA ARG A 189 4.49 -0.16 -13.75
C ARG A 189 3.79 1.11 -14.20
N TRP A 190 3.35 1.94 -13.24
CA TRP A 190 2.68 3.21 -13.53
C TRP A 190 3.74 4.31 -13.70
N LYS A 191 3.93 4.78 -14.94
CA LYS A 191 4.96 5.77 -15.31
C LYS A 191 4.38 7.15 -15.63
N GLU A 192 3.05 7.23 -15.83
CA GLU A 192 2.36 8.43 -16.30
C GLU A 192 2.50 9.64 -15.36
N ASP A 193 2.77 9.40 -14.08
CA ASP A 193 2.95 10.47 -13.10
C ASP A 193 4.40 10.92 -12.94
N SER A 194 5.35 10.35 -13.70
CA SER A 194 6.78 10.63 -13.57
C SER A 194 7.48 10.86 -14.92
N TRP A 195 6.83 11.62 -15.80
CA TRP A 195 7.42 12.06 -17.07
C TRP A 195 8.40 13.23 -16.89
N CYS A 196 8.10 14.12 -15.93
CA CYS A 196 8.93 15.29 -15.66
C CYS A 196 9.96 15.01 -14.57
N CYS A 197 11.16 15.51 -14.76
CA CYS A 197 12.24 15.44 -13.79
C CYS A 197 11.85 16.22 -12.51
N PRO A 198 11.88 15.62 -11.33
CA PRO A 198 11.54 16.31 -10.09
C PRO A 198 12.56 17.38 -9.67
N GLU A 199 13.79 17.36 -10.23
CA GLU A 199 14.82 18.33 -9.95
C GLU A 199 14.68 19.58 -10.81
N CYS A 200 14.55 19.46 -12.15
CA CYS A 200 14.60 20.58 -13.08
C CYS A 200 13.33 20.80 -13.90
N GLY A 201 12.36 19.87 -13.86
CA GLY A 201 11.15 19.92 -14.69
C GLY A 201 11.31 19.40 -16.12
N GLY A 202 12.53 19.07 -16.56
CA GLY A 202 12.81 18.53 -17.89
C GLY A 202 12.21 17.14 -18.10
N HIS A 203 12.15 16.68 -19.34
CA HIS A 203 11.55 15.39 -19.67
C HIS A 203 12.50 14.22 -19.34
N LEU A 204 12.04 13.25 -18.57
CA LEU A 204 12.80 12.03 -18.27
C LEU A 204 12.84 11.08 -19.48
N ARG A 205 14.04 10.58 -19.80
CA ARG A 205 14.23 9.49 -20.78
C ARG A 205 14.23 8.14 -20.11
N ARG A 206 13.56 7.18 -20.75
CA ARG A 206 13.46 5.77 -20.32
C ARG A 206 13.81 4.89 -21.53
N GLU A 207 15.11 4.66 -21.76
CA GLU A 207 15.59 3.92 -22.94
C GLU A 207 15.44 2.41 -22.78
N GLN A 208 15.68 1.91 -21.58
CA GLN A 208 15.48 0.49 -21.20
C GLN A 208 14.93 0.42 -19.78
N ASP A 209 13.79 -0.27 -19.59
CA ASP A 209 13.32 -0.58 -18.26
C ASP A 209 14.33 -1.43 -17.47
N PRO A 210 14.64 -1.11 -16.22
CA PRO A 210 14.04 -0.04 -15.38
C PRO A 210 14.80 1.30 -15.40
N HIS A 211 15.73 1.54 -16.35
CA HIS A 211 16.60 2.71 -16.37
C HIS A 211 15.85 3.98 -16.80
N TRP A 212 16.12 5.06 -16.10
CA TRP A 212 15.65 6.38 -16.41
C TRP A 212 16.71 7.45 -16.09
N ALA A 213 16.72 8.53 -16.85
CA ALA A 213 17.60 9.66 -16.63
C ALA A 213 17.01 10.97 -17.17
N CYS A 214 17.43 12.08 -16.58
CA CYS A 214 17.17 13.43 -17.09
C CYS A 214 18.35 13.92 -17.92
N PRO A 215 18.20 14.17 -19.22
CA PRO A 215 19.28 14.67 -20.05
C PRO A 215 19.67 16.11 -19.75
N GLU A 216 18.80 16.88 -19.08
CA GLU A 216 19.01 18.31 -18.81
C GLU A 216 19.84 18.55 -17.55
N CYS A 217 19.60 17.83 -16.46
CA CYS A 217 20.30 18.03 -15.18
C CYS A 217 21.14 16.83 -14.72
N GLY A 218 21.12 15.73 -15.45
CA GLY A 218 21.90 14.54 -15.11
C GLY A 218 21.33 13.69 -13.97
N LEU A 219 20.17 14.04 -13.40
CA LEU A 219 19.49 13.18 -12.43
C LEU A 219 19.17 11.84 -13.08
N ALA A 220 19.61 10.75 -12.47
CA ALA A 220 19.43 9.40 -13.00
C ALA A 220 19.05 8.39 -11.92
N ARG A 221 18.58 7.23 -12.37
CA ARG A 221 18.30 6.09 -11.50
C ARG A 221 19.55 5.69 -10.72
N PRO A 222 19.45 5.60 -9.39
CA PRO A 222 20.56 5.11 -8.57
C PRO A 222 20.91 3.64 -8.88
N GLU A 223 22.16 3.28 -8.66
CA GLU A 223 22.58 1.88 -8.69
C GLU A 223 21.91 1.09 -7.57
N THR A 224 21.48 -0.12 -7.88
CA THR A 224 20.72 -0.96 -6.94
C THR A 224 21.57 -2.12 -6.43
N THR A 225 21.44 -2.40 -5.14
CA THR A 225 22.06 -3.57 -4.52
C THR A 225 21.07 -4.70 -4.26
N TRP A 226 19.80 -4.40 -4.26
CA TRP A 226 18.69 -5.34 -4.16
C TRP A 226 17.84 -5.25 -5.41
N GLY A 227 17.18 -6.36 -5.78
CA GLY A 227 16.26 -6.33 -6.89
C GLY A 227 15.33 -7.54 -6.93
N VAL A 228 14.26 -7.41 -7.71
CA VAL A 228 13.38 -8.52 -8.05
C VAL A 228 13.37 -8.73 -9.56
N ASP A 229 13.60 -9.93 -9.97
CA ASP A 229 13.39 -10.42 -11.33
C ASP A 229 11.99 -11.06 -11.36
N ASN A 230 11.02 -10.33 -11.92
CA ASN A 230 9.63 -10.75 -11.94
C ASN A 230 9.40 -11.96 -12.86
N ASP A 231 10.13 -12.08 -13.97
CA ASP A 231 9.97 -13.17 -14.92
C ASP A 231 10.44 -14.50 -14.32
N SER A 232 11.53 -14.46 -13.57
CA SER A 232 12.07 -15.63 -12.89
C SER A 232 11.58 -15.82 -11.45
N ASP A 233 10.77 -14.90 -10.91
CA ASP A 233 10.29 -14.88 -9.51
C ASP A 233 11.47 -14.97 -8.51
N VAL A 234 12.51 -14.16 -8.72
CA VAL A 234 13.76 -14.21 -7.97
C VAL A 234 14.07 -12.89 -7.30
N LEU A 235 14.33 -12.93 -5.99
CA LEU A 235 14.98 -11.85 -5.25
C LEU A 235 16.50 -11.93 -5.44
N VAL A 236 17.11 -10.82 -5.81
CA VAL A 236 18.56 -10.65 -5.89
C VAL A 236 19.04 -9.85 -4.69
N THR A 237 20.05 -10.34 -3.99
CA THR A 237 20.61 -9.73 -2.78
C THR A 237 21.97 -9.06 -3.08
N PRO A 238 22.48 -8.18 -2.19
CA PRO A 238 23.75 -7.47 -2.41
C PRO A 238 24.97 -8.38 -2.53
N ASP A 239 24.93 -9.57 -1.92
CA ASP A 239 25.98 -10.58 -2.01
C ASP A 239 25.83 -11.53 -3.22
N GLY A 240 24.89 -11.20 -4.12
CA GLY A 240 24.67 -11.93 -5.37
C GLY A 240 23.81 -13.20 -5.24
N ARG A 241 23.30 -13.54 -4.06
CA ARG A 241 22.37 -14.67 -3.94
C ARG A 241 21.09 -14.40 -4.73
N ARG A 242 20.55 -15.47 -5.33
CA ARG A 242 19.32 -15.47 -6.12
C ARG A 242 18.29 -16.38 -5.46
N LEU A 243 17.33 -15.78 -4.74
CA LEU A 243 16.37 -16.50 -3.91
C LEU A 243 14.99 -16.52 -4.59
N LYS A 244 14.44 -17.70 -4.86
CA LYS A 244 13.06 -17.83 -5.36
C LYS A 244 12.10 -17.30 -4.32
N LEU A 245 11.21 -16.38 -4.69
CA LEU A 245 10.22 -15.81 -3.77
C LEU A 245 9.08 -16.78 -3.47
N ARG A 246 8.40 -17.31 -4.46
CA ARG A 246 7.26 -18.24 -4.31
C ARG A 246 6.22 -17.73 -3.30
N LEU A 247 5.85 -16.46 -3.44
CA LEU A 247 4.89 -15.82 -2.55
C LEU A 247 3.48 -16.42 -2.75
N ASN A 248 2.72 -16.53 -1.68
CA ASN A 248 1.29 -16.82 -1.75
C ASN A 248 0.45 -15.60 -2.18
N LEU A 249 1.03 -14.38 -2.13
CA LEU A 249 0.41 -13.17 -2.64
C LEU A 249 0.71 -13.04 -4.14
N PRO A 250 -0.30 -12.91 -5.02
CA PRO A 250 -0.12 -12.87 -6.45
C PRO A 250 0.37 -11.51 -6.96
N GLY A 251 1.01 -11.53 -8.13
CA GLY A 251 1.34 -10.34 -8.94
C GLY A 251 2.68 -9.71 -8.63
N ASP A 252 3.16 -8.94 -9.63
CA ASP A 252 4.46 -8.27 -9.60
C ASP A 252 4.56 -7.24 -8.47
N ALA A 253 3.46 -6.52 -8.20
CA ALA A 253 3.43 -5.57 -7.10
C ALA A 253 3.77 -6.22 -5.75
N ASN A 254 3.32 -7.45 -5.51
CA ASN A 254 3.65 -8.15 -4.28
C ASN A 254 5.09 -8.67 -4.27
N ARG A 255 5.65 -9.05 -5.41
CA ARG A 255 7.08 -9.36 -5.53
C ARG A 255 7.95 -8.12 -5.27
N SER A 256 7.55 -6.97 -5.81
CA SER A 256 8.18 -5.66 -5.53
C SER A 256 8.13 -5.31 -4.05
N ASN A 257 6.96 -5.45 -3.42
CA ASN A 257 6.77 -5.24 -1.99
C ASN A 257 7.67 -6.17 -1.16
N ALA A 258 7.82 -7.43 -1.58
CA ALA A 258 8.66 -8.43 -0.91
C ALA A 258 10.16 -8.09 -1.04
N ALA A 259 10.63 -7.60 -2.19
CA ALA A 259 12.02 -7.17 -2.35
C ALA A 259 12.37 -6.00 -1.41
N ILE A 260 11.49 -5.00 -1.31
CA ILE A 260 11.64 -3.88 -0.38
C ILE A 260 11.57 -4.37 1.08
N ALA A 261 10.66 -5.29 1.38
CA ALA A 261 10.55 -5.87 2.72
C ALA A 261 11.80 -6.67 3.11
N ALA A 262 12.38 -7.42 2.18
CA ALA A 262 13.61 -8.18 2.40
C ALA A 262 14.82 -7.27 2.65
N ALA A 263 14.98 -6.21 1.85
CA ALA A 263 16.01 -5.20 2.06
C ALA A 263 15.85 -4.53 3.43
N THR A 264 14.61 -4.25 3.85
CA THR A 264 14.33 -3.66 5.16
C THR A 264 14.66 -4.64 6.29
N ALA A 265 14.23 -5.89 6.20
CA ALA A 265 14.50 -6.92 7.21
C ALA A 265 16.01 -7.18 7.36
N ALA A 266 16.77 -7.16 6.26
CA ALA A 266 18.23 -7.25 6.28
C ALA A 266 18.87 -6.06 7.03
N GLY A 267 18.31 -4.83 6.90
CA GLY A 267 18.71 -3.68 7.70
C GLY A 267 18.55 -3.89 9.22
N TYR A 268 17.59 -4.73 9.63
CA TYR A 268 17.45 -5.16 11.03
C TYR A 268 18.39 -6.31 11.41
N GLY A 269 19.07 -6.94 10.43
CA GLY A 269 19.99 -8.04 10.64
C GLY A 269 19.38 -9.43 10.40
N LEU A 270 18.18 -9.51 9.77
CA LEU A 270 17.60 -10.79 9.40
C LEU A 270 18.21 -11.29 8.09
N ASP A 271 18.59 -12.56 8.04
CA ASP A 271 19.12 -13.19 6.83
C ASP A 271 18.07 -13.20 5.71
N PRO A 272 18.44 -12.91 4.45
CA PRO A 272 17.52 -12.88 3.32
C PRO A 272 16.78 -14.21 3.04
N GLU A 273 17.41 -15.37 3.21
CA GLU A 273 16.75 -16.66 3.03
C GLU A 273 15.66 -16.87 4.08
N ARG A 274 16.00 -16.61 5.34
CA ARG A 274 15.03 -16.65 6.43
C ARG A 274 13.90 -15.66 6.22
N THR A 275 14.23 -14.46 5.72
CA THR A 275 13.21 -13.47 5.37
C THR A 275 12.24 -14.02 4.33
N VAL A 276 12.74 -14.56 3.21
CA VAL A 276 11.89 -15.12 2.15
C VAL A 276 10.99 -16.25 2.66
N GLU A 277 11.49 -17.12 3.54
CA GLU A 277 10.67 -18.16 4.19
C GLU A 277 9.49 -17.54 4.94
N ARG A 278 9.74 -16.50 5.75
CA ARG A 278 8.70 -15.79 6.50
C ARG A 278 7.70 -15.09 5.59
N LEU A 279 8.15 -14.49 4.48
CA LEU A 279 7.27 -13.81 3.54
C LEU A 279 6.27 -14.78 2.85
N ARG A 280 6.67 -16.02 2.60
CA ARG A 280 5.82 -17.08 2.02
C ARG A 280 4.64 -17.48 2.93
N GLU A 281 4.76 -17.30 4.23
CA GLU A 281 3.69 -17.63 5.18
C GLU A 281 2.46 -16.70 5.05
N ILE A 282 2.59 -15.56 4.37
CA ILE A 282 1.51 -14.58 4.22
C ILE A 282 0.64 -14.94 3.01
N THR A 283 -0.61 -15.33 3.29
CA THR A 283 -1.58 -15.74 2.26
C THR A 283 -2.61 -14.67 1.91
N SER A 284 -2.77 -13.66 2.75
CA SER A 284 -3.74 -12.58 2.54
C SER A 284 -3.27 -11.28 3.18
N VAL A 285 -3.77 -10.15 2.68
CA VAL A 285 -3.58 -8.83 3.31
C VAL A 285 -4.96 -8.23 3.52
N ALA A 286 -5.31 -8.00 4.78
CA ALA A 286 -6.63 -7.49 5.16
C ALA A 286 -6.98 -6.19 4.41
N GLY A 287 -8.18 -6.16 3.83
CA GLY A 287 -8.71 -4.97 3.16
C GLY A 287 -8.15 -4.67 1.77
N ARG A 288 -7.33 -5.55 1.16
CA ARG A 288 -6.79 -5.32 -0.18
C ARG A 288 -6.97 -6.47 -1.14
N TYR A 289 -6.89 -7.68 -0.65
CA TYR A 289 -7.05 -8.91 -1.42
C TYR A 289 -7.76 -9.93 -0.54
N THR A 290 -8.95 -10.34 -0.94
CA THR A 290 -9.74 -11.33 -0.21
C THR A 290 -10.70 -12.01 -1.16
N SER A 291 -11.18 -13.19 -0.79
CA SER A 291 -12.26 -13.86 -1.49
C SER A 291 -13.48 -13.99 -0.57
N VAL A 292 -14.66 -13.92 -1.16
CA VAL A 292 -15.92 -14.28 -0.50
C VAL A 292 -16.62 -15.32 -1.34
N VAL A 293 -17.32 -16.26 -0.69
CA VAL A 293 -18.09 -17.28 -1.40
C VAL A 293 -19.57 -16.93 -1.26
N THR A 294 -20.26 -16.72 -2.39
CA THR A 294 -21.69 -16.51 -2.42
C THR A 294 -22.32 -17.23 -3.61
N MET A 295 -23.51 -17.79 -3.41
CA MET A 295 -24.18 -18.62 -4.42
C MET A 295 -23.32 -19.79 -4.96
N GLY A 296 -22.36 -20.29 -4.17
CA GLY A 296 -21.43 -21.36 -4.60
C GLY A 296 -20.34 -20.87 -5.58
N VAL A 297 -20.12 -19.56 -5.71
CA VAL A 297 -19.10 -18.94 -6.56
C VAL A 297 -18.11 -18.19 -5.67
N GLU A 298 -16.82 -18.39 -5.91
CA GLU A 298 -15.77 -17.57 -5.32
C GLU A 298 -15.73 -16.21 -6.02
N VAL A 299 -15.97 -15.14 -5.28
CA VAL A 299 -15.78 -13.76 -5.76
C VAL A 299 -14.48 -13.23 -5.17
N ARG A 300 -13.46 -13.09 -6.01
CA ARG A 300 -12.16 -12.57 -5.61
C ARG A 300 -12.21 -11.03 -5.65
N LEU A 301 -12.08 -10.41 -4.49
CA LEU A 301 -12.15 -8.97 -4.32
C LEU A 301 -10.75 -8.34 -4.42
N LEU A 302 -10.58 -7.41 -5.35
CA LEU A 302 -9.36 -6.63 -5.59
C LEU A 302 -9.63 -5.16 -5.29
N LEU A 303 -8.85 -4.55 -4.40
CA LEU A 303 -8.96 -3.13 -4.09
C LEU A 303 -8.09 -2.31 -5.03
N ALA A 304 -8.69 -1.40 -5.80
CA ALA A 304 -8.00 -0.47 -6.67
C ALA A 304 -8.63 0.94 -6.55
N LYS A 305 -7.91 1.91 -6.02
CA LYS A 305 -8.42 3.26 -5.71
C LYS A 305 -7.87 4.38 -6.60
N ASN A 306 -6.91 4.08 -7.46
CA ASN A 306 -6.26 5.00 -8.39
C ASN A 306 -5.79 4.25 -9.65
N PRO A 307 -5.36 4.94 -10.73
CA PRO A 307 -4.96 4.30 -11.98
C PRO A 307 -3.88 3.23 -11.81
N ALA A 308 -2.85 3.50 -11.01
CA ALA A 308 -1.79 2.53 -10.73
C ALA A 308 -2.33 1.23 -10.08
N GLY A 309 -3.26 1.36 -9.13
CA GLY A 309 -3.91 0.21 -8.51
C GLY A 309 -4.80 -0.59 -9.47
N TRP A 310 -5.46 0.07 -10.43
CA TRP A 310 -6.22 -0.61 -11.49
C TRP A 310 -5.31 -1.39 -12.42
N LEU A 311 -4.19 -0.81 -12.85
CA LEU A 311 -3.19 -1.49 -13.67
C LEU A 311 -2.67 -2.77 -13.00
N GLU A 312 -2.36 -2.70 -11.71
CA GLU A 312 -1.94 -3.87 -10.92
C GLU A 312 -3.07 -4.91 -10.77
N SER A 313 -4.31 -4.46 -10.59
CA SER A 313 -5.47 -5.37 -10.50
C SER A 313 -5.72 -6.10 -11.81
N PHE A 314 -5.58 -5.41 -12.94
CA PHE A 314 -5.71 -6.06 -14.26
C PHE A 314 -4.63 -7.12 -14.50
N ALA A 315 -3.41 -6.90 -14.02
CA ALA A 315 -2.30 -7.83 -14.18
C ALA A 315 -2.48 -9.16 -13.43
N VAL A 316 -3.33 -9.19 -12.41
CA VAL A 316 -3.60 -10.41 -11.63
C VAL A 316 -4.96 -11.05 -11.96
N LEU A 317 -5.70 -10.51 -12.95
CA LEU A 317 -6.93 -11.14 -13.41
C LEU A 317 -6.63 -12.54 -13.96
N ASP A 318 -7.51 -13.46 -13.65
CA ASP A 318 -7.46 -14.80 -14.23
C ASP A 318 -7.63 -14.77 -15.76
N PRO A 319 -7.41 -15.87 -16.49
CA PRO A 319 -7.52 -15.92 -17.94
C PRO A 319 -8.79 -15.28 -18.49
N PRO A 320 -8.85 -14.84 -19.76
CA PRO A 320 -9.91 -14.01 -20.34
C PRO A 320 -11.35 -14.52 -20.19
N ARG A 321 -11.51 -15.81 -19.94
CA ARG A 321 -12.84 -16.43 -19.74
C ARG A 321 -13.47 -16.16 -18.39
N THR A 322 -12.70 -15.71 -17.39
CA THR A 322 -13.24 -15.37 -16.07
C THR A 322 -13.95 -14.02 -16.15
N PRO A 323 -15.24 -13.94 -15.80
CA PRO A 323 -15.97 -12.68 -15.76
C PRO A 323 -15.37 -11.72 -14.76
N VAL A 324 -15.51 -10.41 -15.00
CA VAL A 324 -15.07 -9.37 -14.10
C VAL A 324 -16.19 -8.40 -13.75
N ILE A 325 -16.30 -8.06 -12.49
CA ILE A 325 -17.18 -7.02 -11.96
C ILE A 325 -16.32 -5.81 -11.61
N LEU A 326 -16.71 -4.64 -12.07
CA LEU A 326 -16.07 -3.37 -11.75
C LEU A 326 -17.02 -2.52 -10.91
N SER A 327 -16.59 -2.04 -9.76
CA SER A 327 -17.46 -1.27 -8.86
C SER A 327 -16.76 0.00 -8.36
N VAL A 328 -17.34 1.17 -8.64
CA VAL A 328 -16.79 2.48 -8.26
C VAL A 328 -17.83 3.32 -7.52
N ASN A 329 -17.46 3.81 -6.36
CA ASN A 329 -18.18 4.80 -5.57
C ASN A 329 -17.39 6.12 -5.53
N ALA A 330 -18.02 7.21 -5.04
CA ALA A 330 -17.37 8.50 -4.81
C ALA A 330 -17.73 9.05 -3.42
N GLN A 331 -17.60 8.20 -2.41
CA GLN A 331 -17.82 8.59 -1.02
C GLN A 331 -16.59 9.29 -0.43
N ILE A 332 -16.75 9.85 0.77
CA ILE A 332 -15.66 10.59 1.44
C ILE A 332 -14.33 9.80 1.50
N PRO A 333 -14.28 8.50 1.79
CA PRO A 333 -13.01 7.76 1.80
C PRO A 333 -12.40 7.51 0.43
N ASP A 334 -13.21 7.54 -0.66
CA ASP A 334 -12.72 7.27 -2.03
C ASP A 334 -12.12 8.52 -2.71
N GLY A 335 -12.50 9.72 -2.23
CA GLY A 335 -12.40 10.95 -2.99
C GLY A 335 -13.64 11.19 -3.87
N LYS A 336 -14.01 12.44 -4.08
CA LYS A 336 -15.17 12.81 -4.90
C LYS A 336 -14.84 12.90 -6.39
N ASP A 337 -13.59 13.20 -6.70
CA ASP A 337 -13.09 13.28 -8.06
C ASP A 337 -12.88 11.88 -8.63
N THR A 338 -13.59 11.57 -9.71
CA THR A 338 -13.50 10.32 -10.46
C THR A 338 -12.86 10.50 -11.84
N SER A 339 -12.29 11.68 -12.13
CA SER A 339 -11.61 11.95 -13.41
C SER A 339 -10.47 10.99 -13.71
N TRP A 340 -9.84 10.43 -12.68
CA TRP A 340 -8.79 9.42 -12.80
C TRP A 340 -9.23 8.15 -13.56
N LEU A 341 -10.54 7.89 -13.69
CA LEU A 341 -11.05 6.79 -14.52
C LEU A 341 -10.61 6.92 -15.98
N TRP A 342 -10.35 8.14 -16.45
CA TRP A 342 -9.89 8.41 -17.82
C TRP A 342 -8.41 8.10 -18.04
N ASP A 343 -7.63 7.98 -16.98
CA ASP A 343 -6.22 7.59 -17.04
C ASP A 343 -6.03 6.06 -17.09
N VAL A 344 -7.08 5.28 -16.84
CA VAL A 344 -7.02 3.81 -16.84
C VAL A 344 -7.28 3.29 -18.26
N ASP A 345 -6.43 2.38 -18.73
CA ASP A 345 -6.62 1.63 -19.97
C ASP A 345 -7.49 0.37 -19.73
N TYR A 346 -8.74 0.42 -20.15
CA TYR A 346 -9.67 -0.71 -20.03
C TYR A 346 -9.66 -1.65 -21.25
N THR A 347 -8.86 -1.39 -22.28
CA THR A 347 -8.81 -2.21 -23.51
C THR A 347 -8.44 -3.66 -23.22
N VAL A 348 -7.75 -3.94 -22.13
CA VAL A 348 -7.41 -5.28 -21.61
C VAL A 348 -8.63 -6.12 -21.25
N LEU A 349 -9.82 -5.50 -21.15
CA LEU A 349 -11.09 -6.17 -20.82
C LEU A 349 -11.96 -6.49 -22.03
N ARG A 350 -11.56 -6.14 -23.27
CA ARG A 350 -12.39 -6.27 -24.47
C ARG A 350 -12.92 -7.69 -24.72
N ASP A 351 -12.12 -8.70 -24.35
CA ASP A 351 -12.46 -10.11 -24.57
C ASP A 351 -13.07 -10.77 -23.32
N ARG A 352 -13.50 -9.96 -22.34
CA ARG A 352 -14.09 -10.45 -21.08
C ARG A 352 -15.59 -10.14 -21.01
N ARG A 353 -16.28 -10.92 -20.20
CA ARG A 353 -17.62 -10.59 -19.72
C ARG A 353 -17.47 -9.59 -18.58
N VAL A 354 -17.90 -8.34 -18.79
CA VAL A 354 -17.71 -7.23 -17.85
C VAL A 354 -19.06 -6.77 -17.30
N PHE A 355 -19.14 -6.59 -15.99
CA PHE A 355 -20.27 -6.00 -15.29
C PHE A 355 -19.85 -4.75 -14.54
N VAL A 356 -20.72 -3.74 -14.52
CA VAL A 356 -20.46 -2.43 -13.94
C VAL A 356 -21.45 -2.15 -12.81
N MET A 357 -20.93 -1.77 -11.65
CA MET A 357 -21.69 -1.52 -10.43
C MET A 357 -21.22 -0.25 -9.70
N GLY A 358 -21.90 0.10 -8.63
CA GLY A 358 -21.54 1.19 -7.73
C GLY A 358 -22.23 2.52 -8.07
N GLU A 359 -21.97 3.52 -7.23
CA GLU A 359 -22.57 4.87 -7.34
C GLU A 359 -22.17 5.58 -8.64
N ARG A 360 -20.92 5.33 -9.10
CA ARG A 360 -20.32 5.95 -10.30
C ARG A 360 -20.32 5.02 -11.53
N ARG A 361 -21.24 4.05 -11.55
CA ARG A 361 -21.33 3.08 -12.66
C ARG A 361 -21.54 3.74 -14.02
N THR A 362 -22.23 4.89 -14.07
CA THR A 362 -22.46 5.60 -15.35
C THR A 362 -21.16 6.21 -15.89
N ASP A 363 -20.32 6.80 -15.05
CA ASP A 363 -19.01 7.34 -15.46
C ASP A 363 -18.10 6.22 -15.95
N LEU A 364 -18.09 5.11 -15.21
CA LEU A 364 -17.32 3.93 -15.59
C LEU A 364 -17.83 3.31 -16.91
N ALA A 365 -19.16 3.21 -17.08
CA ALA A 365 -19.79 2.72 -18.30
C ALA A 365 -19.38 3.54 -19.53
N LEU A 366 -19.45 4.88 -19.43
CA LEU A 366 -19.03 5.80 -20.51
C LEU A 366 -17.55 5.59 -20.86
N ARG A 367 -16.70 5.41 -19.84
CA ARG A 367 -15.28 5.17 -20.08
C ARG A 367 -15.01 3.83 -20.76
N LEU A 368 -15.70 2.77 -20.36
CA LEU A 368 -15.61 1.45 -20.99
C LEU A 368 -16.09 1.47 -22.46
N GLU A 369 -17.20 2.16 -22.73
CA GLU A 369 -17.72 2.34 -24.08
C GLU A 369 -16.69 3.03 -24.98
N THR A 370 -16.03 4.07 -24.48
CA THR A 370 -14.96 4.78 -25.20
C THR A 370 -13.80 3.86 -25.55
N ASP A 371 -13.44 2.92 -24.68
CA ASP A 371 -12.40 1.91 -24.95
C ASP A 371 -12.90 0.70 -25.76
N GLY A 372 -14.16 0.69 -26.18
CA GLY A 372 -14.74 -0.41 -26.94
C GLY A 372 -14.93 -1.70 -26.15
N VAL A 373 -15.08 -1.60 -24.83
CA VAL A 373 -15.35 -2.72 -23.93
C VAL A 373 -16.86 -2.93 -23.82
N ARG A 374 -17.34 -4.13 -24.09
CA ARG A 374 -18.75 -4.50 -23.88
C ARG A 374 -19.00 -4.79 -22.41
N PHE A 375 -20.05 -4.23 -21.85
CA PHE A 375 -20.41 -4.39 -20.44
C PHE A 375 -21.92 -4.49 -20.23
N GLU A 376 -22.30 -4.94 -19.06
CA GLU A 376 -23.66 -4.89 -18.53
C GLU A 376 -23.68 -4.16 -17.19
N VAL A 377 -24.78 -3.42 -16.96
CA VAL A 377 -25.00 -2.76 -15.68
C VAL A 377 -25.75 -3.68 -14.75
N ALA A 378 -25.35 -3.69 -13.47
CA ALA A 378 -26.01 -4.42 -12.41
C ALA A 378 -26.01 -3.60 -11.11
N ASP A 379 -26.94 -3.90 -10.21
CA ASP A 379 -27.02 -3.23 -8.93
C ASP A 379 -26.35 -4.03 -7.81
N ARG A 380 -26.28 -5.36 -7.94
CA ARG A 380 -25.82 -6.27 -6.88
C ARG A 380 -24.99 -7.43 -7.44
N VAL A 381 -24.07 -7.94 -6.61
CA VAL A 381 -23.24 -9.10 -6.96
C VAL A 381 -24.07 -10.36 -7.21
N ASP A 382 -25.06 -10.63 -6.37
CA ASP A 382 -25.95 -11.80 -6.52
C ASP A 382 -26.77 -11.76 -7.85
N GLU A 383 -27.17 -10.59 -8.32
CA GLU A 383 -27.79 -10.41 -9.65
C GLU A 383 -26.82 -10.82 -10.77
N VAL A 384 -25.57 -10.34 -10.72
CA VAL A 384 -24.53 -10.72 -11.68
C VAL A 384 -24.30 -12.22 -11.68
N LEU A 385 -24.14 -12.82 -10.50
CA LEU A 385 -23.89 -14.24 -10.36
C LEU A 385 -25.09 -15.08 -10.86
N GLY A 386 -26.33 -14.62 -10.64
CA GLY A 386 -27.53 -15.25 -11.17
C GLY A 386 -27.54 -15.31 -12.69
N ARG A 387 -27.24 -14.19 -13.36
CA ARG A 387 -27.13 -14.11 -14.84
C ARG A 387 -26.00 -15.02 -15.34
N LEU A 388 -24.82 -14.95 -14.75
CA LEU A 388 -23.66 -15.74 -15.16
C LEU A 388 -23.89 -17.25 -14.98
N LYS A 389 -24.53 -17.68 -13.89
CA LYS A 389 -24.83 -19.10 -13.65
C LYS A 389 -25.89 -19.65 -14.59
N ALA A 390 -26.84 -18.82 -15.03
CA ALA A 390 -27.82 -19.22 -16.05
C ALA A 390 -27.14 -19.52 -17.40
N GLU A 391 -26.09 -18.76 -17.74
CA GLU A 391 -25.30 -18.95 -18.97
C GLU A 391 -24.22 -20.05 -18.81
N GLN A 392 -23.62 -20.14 -17.61
CA GLN A 392 -22.54 -21.05 -17.28
C GLN A 392 -22.82 -21.76 -15.94
N PRO A 393 -23.58 -22.86 -15.92
CA PRO A 393 -23.91 -23.57 -14.66
C PRO A 393 -22.69 -24.03 -13.86
N GLY A 394 -21.54 -24.24 -14.53
CA GLY A 394 -20.27 -24.63 -13.90
C GLY A 394 -19.39 -23.44 -13.44
N LEU A 395 -19.90 -22.23 -13.36
CA LEU A 395 -19.13 -21.07 -12.89
C LEU A 395 -18.70 -21.25 -11.43
N THR A 396 -17.40 -21.20 -11.19
CA THR A 396 -16.80 -21.35 -9.86
C THR A 396 -16.14 -20.09 -9.34
N LYS A 397 -15.79 -19.13 -10.24
CA LYS A 397 -15.00 -17.95 -9.87
C LYS A 397 -15.36 -16.71 -10.68
N VAL A 398 -15.33 -15.55 -10.04
CA VAL A 398 -15.49 -14.22 -10.62
C VAL A 398 -14.49 -13.26 -9.98
N ASP A 399 -13.86 -12.39 -10.77
CA ASP A 399 -13.02 -11.30 -10.25
C ASP A 399 -13.87 -10.05 -10.03
N LEU A 400 -13.61 -9.32 -8.95
CA LEU A 400 -14.27 -8.06 -8.65
C LEU A 400 -13.23 -7.01 -8.26
N ILE A 401 -13.09 -5.96 -9.09
CA ILE A 401 -12.24 -4.80 -8.82
C ILE A 401 -13.12 -3.68 -8.30
N ALA A 402 -12.78 -3.14 -7.13
CA ALA A 402 -13.56 -2.09 -6.51
C ALA A 402 -12.67 -1.04 -5.84
N ASN A 403 -13.14 0.22 -5.79
CA ASN A 403 -12.52 1.22 -4.94
C ASN A 403 -12.91 1.02 -3.46
N TYR A 404 -12.39 1.85 -2.57
CA TYR A 404 -12.37 1.53 -1.13
C TYR A 404 -13.77 1.28 -0.53
N THR A 405 -14.71 2.20 -0.72
CA THR A 405 -16.05 2.04 -0.12
C THR A 405 -16.86 0.94 -0.77
N ALA A 406 -16.78 0.80 -2.10
CA ALA A 406 -17.42 -0.30 -2.82
C ALA A 406 -16.87 -1.66 -2.34
N PHE A 407 -15.55 -1.79 -2.20
CA PHE A 407 -14.89 -2.98 -1.66
C PHE A 407 -15.39 -3.31 -0.25
N GLN A 408 -15.44 -2.33 0.65
CA GLN A 408 -15.89 -2.53 2.02
C GLN A 408 -17.37 -2.92 2.10
N GLN A 409 -18.23 -2.30 1.30
CA GLN A 409 -19.66 -2.61 1.23
C GLN A 409 -19.87 -4.07 0.79
N ILE A 410 -19.19 -4.49 -0.28
CA ILE A 410 -19.30 -5.85 -0.81
C ILE A 410 -18.74 -6.86 0.20
N ARG A 411 -17.57 -6.60 0.77
CA ARG A 411 -16.98 -7.45 1.81
C ARG A 411 -17.90 -7.61 3.02
N THR A 412 -18.57 -6.54 3.44
CA THR A 412 -19.50 -6.59 4.59
C THR A 412 -20.78 -7.34 4.25
N ALA A 413 -21.31 -7.15 3.04
CA ALA A 413 -22.55 -7.80 2.60
C ALA A 413 -22.38 -9.31 2.41
N TYR A 414 -21.24 -9.76 1.86
CA TYR A 414 -21.02 -11.15 1.46
C TYR A 414 -19.95 -11.89 2.26
N GLY A 415 -19.15 -11.19 3.09
CA GLY A 415 -18.04 -11.77 3.87
C GLY A 415 -18.46 -12.43 5.20
N ARG A 416 -19.76 -12.56 5.50
CA ARG A 416 -20.28 -13.16 6.75
C ARG A 416 -20.72 -14.60 6.56
N VAL A 417 -19.93 -15.41 5.88
CA VAL A 417 -20.16 -16.87 5.88
C VAL A 417 -18.80 -17.57 5.84
N GLN A 418 -18.20 -17.69 7.00
CA GLN A 418 -17.47 -18.91 7.44
C GLN A 418 -17.21 -18.82 8.92
#